data_2005fd5208cf48d4b8692e2691a593f9
#
_entry.id   2005fd5208cf48d4b8692e2691a593f9
#
_cell.length_a   1.000
_cell.length_b   1.000
_cell.length_c   1.000
_cell.angle_alpha   90.00
_cell.angle_beta   90.00
_cell.angle_gamma   90.00
#
_symmetry.space_group_name_H-M   'P 1'
#
loop_
_entity.id
_entity.type
_entity.pdbx_description
1 polymer ?
#
loop_
_entity_poly.entity_id
_entity_poly.type
_entity_poly.pdbx_seq_one_letter_code
_entity_poly.pdbx_strand_id
1 'polypeptide(L)'
;MQWAASQWRAKDLKHLKIFAGSASRELTRLICRYLRIEPGLASVSPFPDGEMFLKLNDDVRGMDCFIVQSTCPPVNDNLMELLIFIDSLRRASAARIAAVIPYFGYARQDRKTEGRTPITAKLVANLICAAGAHRVLAMNLHADQLQGFFDIPVDHLTAVPVITEYFKRLKLNRAVIVSPDVGNLKTANQYASRLGGDIAVIDKRRRDGADIDAVNIIGSVEGKTVLLFDDMITTAGTVCGAAELVRRHGAKKVYVGATHPVFAGPACCRIRQARFEQICVTNTIPVDGELCRSLPNLKVLSVADLFAEAILRIHRNESVSALFDVKPASRAGGRQQGNVKNRRRRIR
;
A
#
# COMPACT_ATOMS: atom_id res chain seq x y z
N MET A 1 -3.39 1.84 15.80
CA MET A 1 -2.01 1.73 16.30
C MET A 1 -1.52 3.11 16.58
N GLN A 2 -1.21 3.44 17.81
CA GLN A 2 -0.24 4.48 18.08
C GLN A 2 1.11 3.80 17.83
N TRP A 3 1.72 4.06 16.68
CA TRP A 3 3.15 3.92 16.55
C TRP A 3 3.68 4.79 17.68
N ALA A 4 4.43 4.20 18.61
CA ALA A 4 4.93 4.94 19.75
C ALA A 4 5.60 6.18 19.15
N ALA A 5 4.98 7.34 19.34
CA ALA A 5 5.55 8.59 18.92
C ALA A 5 6.86 8.70 19.68
N SER A 6 7.92 8.20 19.06
CA SER A 6 9.26 8.34 19.58
C SER A 6 9.43 9.84 19.77
N GLN A 7 9.90 10.25 20.94
CA GLN A 7 10.08 11.65 21.28
C GLN A 7 11.21 12.22 20.41
N TRP A 8 10.84 12.64 19.19
CA TRP A 8 11.78 13.32 18.29
C TRP A 8 12.17 14.65 18.91
N ARG A 9 13.44 14.98 18.80
CA ARG A 9 13.92 16.33 19.09
C ARG A 9 14.00 17.08 17.77
N ALA A 10 13.71 18.39 17.79
CA ALA A 10 13.79 19.24 16.59
C ALA A 10 15.16 19.15 15.87
N LYS A 11 16.25 18.86 16.62
CA LYS A 11 17.58 18.65 16.06
C LYS A 11 17.67 17.42 15.12
N ASP A 12 16.81 16.43 15.32
CA ASP A 12 16.81 15.18 14.55
C ASP A 12 16.22 15.35 13.14
N LEU A 13 15.60 16.50 12.86
CA LEU A 13 14.95 16.85 11.59
C LEU A 13 15.60 18.05 10.89
N LYS A 14 16.76 18.51 11.39
CA LYS A 14 17.40 19.78 10.95
C LYS A 14 17.68 19.84 9.44
N HIS A 15 17.99 18.72 8.80
CA HIS A 15 18.34 18.66 7.37
C HIS A 15 17.30 17.89 6.55
N LEU A 16 16.10 17.69 7.08
CA LEU A 16 15.01 17.01 6.41
C LEU A 16 14.09 17.99 5.70
N LYS A 17 13.82 17.76 4.42
CA LYS A 17 12.79 18.44 3.62
C LYS A 17 11.87 17.44 2.96
N ILE A 18 10.56 17.68 3.06
CA ILE A 18 9.54 16.82 2.44
C ILE A 18 8.69 17.67 1.52
N PHE A 19 8.72 17.36 0.23
CA PHE A 19 7.96 18.05 -0.80
C PHE A 19 6.72 17.25 -1.20
N ALA A 20 5.67 17.98 -1.54
CA ALA A 20 4.44 17.41 -2.04
C ALA A 20 4.35 17.51 -3.55
N GLY A 21 4.23 16.38 -4.24
CA GLY A 21 3.73 16.38 -5.60
C GLY A 21 2.21 16.59 -5.64
N SER A 22 1.70 16.97 -6.81
CA SER A 22 0.31 17.36 -7.01
C SER A 22 -0.70 16.31 -6.60
N ALA A 23 -0.39 15.03 -6.84
CA ALA A 23 -1.24 13.91 -6.46
C ALA A 23 -1.15 13.51 -4.98
N SER A 24 -0.25 14.12 -4.19
CA SER A 24 -0.02 13.68 -2.80
C SER A 24 -0.01 14.81 -1.78
N ARG A 25 -0.60 15.97 -2.11
CA ARG A 25 -0.58 17.15 -1.24
C ARG A 25 -1.13 16.87 0.16
N GLU A 26 -2.32 16.27 0.25
CA GLU A 26 -2.95 16.00 1.54
C GLU A 26 -2.18 14.91 2.33
N LEU A 27 -1.73 13.85 1.67
CA LEU A 27 -0.91 12.83 2.33
C LEU A 27 0.39 13.43 2.88
N THR A 28 1.07 14.27 2.10
CA THR A 28 2.29 14.97 2.54
C THR A 28 2.03 15.87 3.73
N ARG A 29 0.92 16.64 3.71
CA ARG A 29 0.50 17.48 4.83
C ARG A 29 0.30 16.67 6.11
N LEU A 30 -0.31 15.48 6.01
CA LEU A 30 -0.51 14.57 7.14
C LEU A 30 0.82 13.99 7.64
N ILE A 31 1.74 13.62 6.74
CA ILE A 31 3.10 13.15 7.07
C ILE A 31 3.86 14.26 7.83
N CYS A 32 3.89 15.48 7.29
CA CYS A 32 4.57 16.61 7.92
C CYS A 32 3.95 16.97 9.27
N ARG A 33 2.62 16.92 9.40
CA ARG A 33 1.92 17.10 10.68
C ARG A 33 2.38 16.08 11.73
N TYR A 34 2.49 14.80 11.35
CA TYR A 34 2.98 13.75 12.24
C TYR A 34 4.41 14.06 12.73
N LEU A 35 5.28 14.49 11.81
CA LEU A 35 6.67 14.85 12.10
C LEU A 35 6.82 16.23 12.74
N ARG A 36 5.74 17.03 12.82
CA ARG A 36 5.75 18.42 13.34
C ARG A 36 6.71 19.34 12.58
N ILE A 37 6.74 19.19 11.26
CA ILE A 37 7.47 20.06 10.33
C ILE A 37 6.53 20.64 9.28
N GLU A 38 6.96 21.70 8.61
CA GLU A 38 6.24 22.23 7.46
C GLU A 38 6.69 21.52 6.18
N PRO A 39 5.79 21.31 5.21
CA PRO A 39 6.18 20.85 3.87
C PRO A 39 7.14 21.83 3.20
N GLY A 40 8.06 21.30 2.42
CA GLY A 40 8.93 22.10 1.57
C GLY A 40 8.13 22.88 0.52
N LEU A 41 8.56 24.09 0.26
CA LEU A 41 7.87 25.00 -0.67
C LEU A 41 8.35 24.78 -2.10
N ALA A 42 7.41 24.42 -2.98
CA ALA A 42 7.61 24.30 -4.43
C ALA A 42 6.37 24.77 -5.17
N SER A 43 6.57 25.40 -6.32
CA SER A 43 5.50 25.78 -7.24
C SER A 43 5.50 24.84 -8.42
N VAL A 44 4.34 24.25 -8.72
CA VAL A 44 4.11 23.38 -9.86
C VAL A 44 2.92 23.89 -10.64
N SER A 45 3.08 24.14 -11.92
CA SER A 45 2.02 24.61 -12.82
C SER A 45 2.26 24.12 -14.24
N PRO A 46 1.21 23.82 -15.00
CA PRO A 46 1.36 23.56 -16.44
C PRO A 46 1.56 24.87 -17.20
N PHE A 47 2.36 24.80 -18.28
CA PHE A 47 2.34 25.81 -19.33
C PHE A 47 1.09 25.64 -20.21
N PRO A 48 0.72 26.65 -21.02
CA PRO A 48 -0.43 26.56 -21.91
C PRO A 48 -0.37 25.43 -22.95
N ASP A 49 0.83 24.98 -23.29
CA ASP A 49 1.10 23.87 -24.21
C ASP A 49 1.07 22.49 -23.53
N GLY A 50 0.86 22.46 -22.20
CA GLY A 50 0.80 21.25 -21.40
C GLY A 50 2.14 20.80 -20.80
N GLU A 51 3.25 21.47 -21.09
CA GLU A 51 4.51 21.20 -20.40
C GLU A 51 4.41 21.61 -18.93
N MET A 52 5.20 20.95 -18.07
CA MET A 52 5.17 21.20 -16.64
C MET A 52 6.32 22.12 -16.21
N PHE A 53 5.97 23.20 -15.53
CA PHE A 53 6.92 24.08 -14.84
C PHE A 53 7.00 23.70 -13.37
N LEU A 54 8.22 23.58 -12.85
CA LEU A 54 8.50 23.34 -11.43
C LEU A 54 9.57 24.30 -10.95
N LYS A 55 9.32 24.94 -9.80
CA LYS A 55 10.29 25.81 -9.11
C LYS A 55 10.35 25.42 -7.63
N LEU A 56 11.55 25.14 -7.14
CA LEU A 56 11.80 25.01 -5.70
C LEU A 56 11.89 26.42 -5.11
N ASN A 57 11.13 26.69 -4.05
CA ASN A 57 11.12 27.99 -3.36
C ASN A 57 11.92 27.95 -2.04
N ASP A 58 12.32 26.75 -1.60
CA ASP A 58 13.21 26.52 -0.47
C ASP A 58 14.65 26.27 -0.92
N ASP A 59 15.61 26.63 -0.08
CA ASP A 59 17.00 26.17 -0.23
C ASP A 59 17.09 24.70 0.19
N VAL A 60 17.62 23.88 -0.70
CA VAL A 60 17.76 22.43 -0.52
C VAL A 60 19.20 21.96 -0.55
N ARG A 61 20.17 22.88 -0.66
CA ARG A 61 21.59 22.55 -0.71
C ARG A 61 22.01 21.77 0.53
N GLY A 62 22.55 20.58 0.34
CA GLY A 62 22.98 19.72 1.44
C GLY A 62 21.86 19.09 2.27
N MET A 63 20.58 19.26 1.86
CA MET A 63 19.43 18.69 2.55
C MET A 63 19.14 17.25 2.12
N ASP A 64 18.50 16.50 2.99
CA ASP A 64 17.90 15.18 2.73
C ASP A 64 16.46 15.39 2.30
N CYS A 65 16.20 15.26 1.01
CA CYS A 65 14.94 15.64 0.38
C CYS A 65 14.09 14.42 0.05
N PHE A 66 12.83 14.46 0.45
CA PHE A 66 11.82 13.45 0.12
C PHE A 66 10.73 14.08 -0.74
N ILE A 67 10.41 13.46 -1.89
CA ILE A 67 9.30 13.87 -2.74
C ILE A 67 8.20 12.84 -2.60
N VAL A 68 7.04 13.24 -2.08
CA VAL A 68 5.87 12.36 -1.97
C VAL A 68 4.99 12.58 -3.18
N GLN A 69 4.95 11.62 -4.11
CA GLN A 69 4.16 11.69 -5.32
C GLN A 69 3.62 10.31 -5.72
N SER A 70 2.32 10.13 -5.65
CA SER A 70 1.65 8.98 -6.25
C SER A 70 1.62 9.11 -7.76
N THR A 71 2.06 8.07 -8.47
CA THR A 71 1.94 8.02 -9.93
C THR A 71 0.59 7.42 -10.37
N CYS A 72 -0.49 7.90 -9.72
CA CYS A 72 -1.87 7.56 -10.03
C CYS A 72 -2.40 8.37 -11.23
N PRO A 73 -3.63 8.11 -11.72
CA PRO A 73 -4.21 8.94 -12.79
C PRO A 73 -4.27 10.44 -12.40
N PRO A 74 -3.89 11.34 -13.35
CA PRO A 74 -3.32 11.08 -14.67
C PRO A 74 -1.87 10.59 -14.58
N VAL A 75 -1.66 9.32 -14.98
CA VAL A 75 -0.43 8.56 -14.65
C VAL A 75 0.82 9.20 -15.24
N ASN A 76 0.75 9.62 -16.50
CA ASN A 76 1.92 10.16 -17.22
C ASN A 76 2.32 11.52 -16.66
N ASP A 77 1.36 12.36 -16.34
CA ASP A 77 1.61 13.70 -15.78
C ASP A 77 2.23 13.60 -14.39
N ASN A 78 1.67 12.76 -13.53
CA ASN A 78 2.18 12.53 -12.18
C ASN A 78 3.57 11.87 -12.18
N LEU A 79 3.86 11.00 -13.16
CA LEU A 79 5.18 10.43 -13.33
C LEU A 79 6.18 11.48 -13.81
N MET A 80 5.81 12.28 -14.82
CA MET A 80 6.68 13.33 -15.33
C MET A 80 6.97 14.38 -14.25
N GLU A 81 5.96 14.78 -13.47
CA GLU A 81 6.15 15.68 -12.32
C GLU A 81 7.18 15.13 -11.33
N LEU A 82 7.08 13.85 -10.98
CA LEU A 82 8.04 13.20 -10.10
C LEU A 82 9.48 13.28 -10.66
N LEU A 83 9.66 13.00 -11.94
CA LEU A 83 10.98 13.03 -12.61
C LEU A 83 11.55 14.45 -12.60
N ILE A 84 10.75 15.46 -12.96
CA ILE A 84 11.15 16.87 -12.95
C ILE A 84 11.51 17.32 -11.52
N PHE A 85 10.75 16.88 -10.51
CA PHE A 85 11.06 17.19 -9.10
C PHE A 85 12.42 16.62 -8.71
N ILE A 86 12.70 15.37 -9.03
CA ILE A 86 13.97 14.71 -8.72
C ILE A 86 15.13 15.45 -9.40
N ASP A 87 15.02 15.78 -10.69
CA ASP A 87 16.05 16.53 -11.43
C ASP A 87 16.28 17.93 -10.85
N SER A 88 15.20 18.64 -10.48
CA SER A 88 15.29 19.96 -9.84
C SER A 88 16.06 19.91 -8.53
N LEU A 89 15.78 18.96 -7.65
CA LEU A 89 16.49 18.78 -6.40
C LEU A 89 17.96 18.42 -6.59
N ARG A 90 18.25 17.55 -7.58
CA ARG A 90 19.62 17.20 -7.96
C ARG A 90 20.40 18.41 -8.41
N ARG A 91 19.84 19.25 -9.30
CA ARG A 91 20.47 20.49 -9.79
C ARG A 91 20.61 21.54 -8.70
N ALA A 92 19.72 21.55 -7.72
CA ALA A 92 19.82 22.42 -6.55
C ALA A 92 20.77 21.89 -5.45
N SER A 93 21.53 20.82 -5.73
CA SER A 93 22.54 20.23 -4.84
C SER A 93 21.97 19.67 -3.53
N ALA A 94 20.80 19.05 -3.56
CA ALA A 94 20.31 18.22 -2.44
C ALA A 94 21.34 17.10 -2.17
N ALA A 95 21.60 16.79 -0.90
CA ALA A 95 22.55 15.75 -0.51
C ALA A 95 22.01 14.34 -0.78
N ARG A 96 20.74 14.12 -0.47
CA ARG A 96 20.02 12.86 -0.78
C ARG A 96 18.64 13.19 -1.35
N ILE A 97 18.17 12.33 -2.25
CA ILE A 97 16.85 12.48 -2.88
C ILE A 97 16.14 11.13 -2.78
N ALA A 98 15.05 11.08 -2.05
CA ALA A 98 14.21 9.90 -1.92
C ALA A 98 12.86 10.12 -2.61
N ALA A 99 12.52 9.27 -3.56
CA ALA A 99 11.21 9.24 -4.18
C ALA A 99 10.25 8.41 -3.33
N VAL A 100 9.29 9.08 -2.67
CA VAL A 100 8.23 8.44 -1.90
C VAL A 100 7.02 8.30 -2.80
N ILE A 101 6.73 7.06 -3.20
CA ILE A 101 5.70 6.73 -4.20
C ILE A 101 4.60 5.89 -3.54
N PRO A 102 3.57 6.53 -2.94
CA PRO A 102 2.50 5.80 -2.26
C PRO A 102 1.77 4.81 -3.17
N TYR A 103 1.55 5.17 -4.43
CA TYR A 103 1.08 4.28 -5.49
C TYR A 103 2.02 4.35 -6.68
N PHE A 104 2.56 3.19 -7.07
CA PHE A 104 3.46 3.06 -8.21
C PHE A 104 2.66 2.67 -9.46
N GLY A 105 2.46 3.62 -10.35
CA GLY A 105 1.84 3.41 -11.66
C GLY A 105 2.66 2.45 -12.53
N TYR A 106 2.02 1.82 -13.49
CA TYR A 106 2.61 0.79 -14.37
C TYR A 106 3.08 -0.49 -13.66
N ALA A 107 2.92 -0.62 -12.33
CA ALA A 107 3.33 -1.81 -11.56
C ALA A 107 2.78 -3.14 -12.11
N ARG A 108 1.62 -3.12 -12.80
CA ARG A 108 0.99 -4.30 -13.40
C ARG A 108 1.64 -4.76 -14.70
N GLN A 109 2.57 -3.95 -15.26
CA GLN A 109 3.34 -4.27 -16.47
C GLN A 109 4.76 -4.70 -16.09
N ASP A 110 4.85 -5.68 -15.19
CA ASP A 110 6.08 -6.19 -14.58
C ASP A 110 6.73 -7.34 -15.38
N ARG A 111 6.02 -7.86 -16.37
CA ARG A 111 6.45 -8.97 -17.22
C ARG A 111 5.81 -8.88 -18.60
N LYS A 112 6.41 -9.55 -19.57
CA LYS A 112 5.80 -9.73 -20.88
C LYS A 112 4.65 -10.75 -20.77
N THR A 113 3.46 -10.34 -21.11
CA THR A 113 2.28 -11.22 -21.19
C THR A 113 2.14 -11.83 -22.58
N GLU A 114 2.67 -11.15 -23.59
CA GLU A 114 2.65 -11.53 -25.01
C GLU A 114 3.96 -11.17 -25.69
N GLY A 115 4.18 -11.68 -26.86
CA GLY A 115 5.32 -11.30 -27.70
C GLY A 115 5.27 -9.80 -28.05
N ARG A 116 6.43 -9.14 -28.09
CA ARG A 116 6.60 -7.73 -28.48
C ARG A 116 5.95 -6.71 -27.53
N THR A 117 5.60 -7.09 -26.28
CA THR A 117 5.13 -6.16 -25.25
C THR A 117 6.30 -5.66 -24.40
N PRO A 118 6.24 -4.41 -23.88
CA PRO A 118 7.26 -3.87 -23.00
C PRO A 118 7.15 -4.44 -21.57
N ILE A 119 8.18 -4.20 -20.76
CA ILE A 119 8.14 -4.29 -19.29
C ILE A 119 8.16 -2.85 -18.76
N THR A 120 7.02 -2.18 -18.78
CA THR A 120 6.95 -0.73 -18.51
C THR A 120 7.32 -0.39 -17.07
N ALA A 121 7.08 -1.29 -16.12
CA ALA A 121 7.52 -1.11 -14.73
C ALA A 121 9.05 -0.96 -14.62
N LYS A 122 9.84 -1.73 -15.42
CA LYS A 122 11.31 -1.58 -15.47
C LYS A 122 11.72 -0.26 -16.13
N LEU A 123 11.02 0.15 -17.19
CA LEU A 123 11.28 1.45 -17.84
C LEU A 123 11.08 2.60 -16.83
N VAL A 124 9.97 2.60 -16.07
CA VAL A 124 9.69 3.63 -15.07
C VAL A 124 10.75 3.62 -13.97
N ALA A 125 11.16 2.44 -13.50
CA ALA A 125 12.24 2.33 -12.51
C ALA A 125 13.55 2.94 -13.02
N ASN A 126 13.93 2.66 -14.27
CA ASN A 126 15.11 3.24 -14.89
C ASN A 126 15.02 4.77 -15.02
N LEU A 127 13.87 5.31 -15.40
CA LEU A 127 13.66 6.77 -15.49
C LEU A 127 13.82 7.46 -14.13
N ILE A 128 13.30 6.88 -13.05
CA ILE A 128 13.45 7.41 -11.69
C ILE A 128 14.92 7.39 -11.26
N CYS A 129 15.66 6.31 -11.56
CA CYS A 129 17.09 6.23 -11.28
C CYS A 129 17.88 7.27 -12.11
N ALA A 130 17.60 7.38 -13.40
CA ALA A 130 18.26 8.32 -14.32
C ALA A 130 18.01 9.78 -13.95
N ALA A 131 16.81 10.14 -13.47
CA ALA A 131 16.50 11.47 -12.96
C ALA A 131 17.36 11.86 -11.75
N GLY A 132 17.87 10.88 -10.99
CA GLY A 132 18.81 11.10 -9.89
C GLY A 132 18.28 10.81 -8.49
N ALA A 133 17.23 9.98 -8.38
CA ALA A 133 16.83 9.46 -7.08
C ALA A 133 17.92 8.57 -6.48
N HIS A 134 18.14 8.68 -5.18
CA HIS A 134 19.09 7.84 -4.43
C HIS A 134 18.37 6.67 -3.73
N ARG A 135 17.05 6.73 -3.57
CA ARG A 135 16.23 5.72 -2.90
C ARG A 135 14.76 5.86 -3.33
N VAL A 136 14.07 4.74 -3.31
CA VAL A 136 12.60 4.71 -3.46
C VAL A 136 11.97 4.18 -2.18
N LEU A 137 10.89 4.82 -1.74
CA LEU A 137 10.00 4.35 -0.69
C LEU A 137 8.61 4.15 -1.30
N ALA A 138 8.15 2.92 -1.41
CA ALA A 138 6.87 2.58 -2.04
C ALA A 138 5.98 1.76 -1.11
N MET A 139 4.67 1.72 -1.39
CA MET A 139 3.73 0.91 -0.62
C MET A 139 3.00 -0.08 -1.53
N ASN A 140 2.88 -1.34 -1.07
CA ASN A 140 2.15 -2.42 -1.73
C ASN A 140 2.38 -2.46 -3.25
N LEU A 141 3.64 -2.60 -3.67
CA LEU A 141 3.95 -2.88 -5.06
C LEU A 141 3.17 -4.12 -5.51
N HIS A 142 2.57 -4.07 -6.71
CA HIS A 142 1.74 -5.16 -7.24
C HIS A 142 2.43 -6.51 -7.22
N ALA A 143 3.75 -6.50 -7.39
CA ALA A 143 4.60 -7.68 -7.31
C ALA A 143 5.87 -7.35 -6.51
N ASP A 144 6.23 -8.18 -5.52
CA ASP A 144 7.38 -7.96 -4.64
C ASP A 144 8.70 -7.86 -5.41
N GLN A 145 8.83 -8.55 -6.55
CA GLN A 145 10.00 -8.54 -7.41
C GLN A 145 10.28 -7.20 -8.09
N LEU A 146 9.31 -6.28 -8.13
CA LEU A 146 9.51 -4.92 -8.67
C LEU A 146 10.62 -4.17 -7.95
N GLN A 147 10.91 -4.52 -6.69
CA GLN A 147 12.05 -3.96 -5.96
C GLN A 147 13.39 -4.21 -6.68
N GLY A 148 13.53 -5.35 -7.35
CA GLY A 148 14.71 -5.69 -8.14
C GLY A 148 14.82 -4.99 -9.50
N PHE A 149 13.83 -4.17 -9.89
CA PHE A 149 13.90 -3.38 -11.12
C PHE A 149 14.67 -2.08 -10.96
N PHE A 150 14.90 -1.65 -9.72
CA PHE A 150 15.64 -0.45 -9.41
C PHE A 150 17.11 -0.76 -9.16
N ASP A 151 18.00 0.08 -9.66
CA ASP A 151 19.45 0.02 -9.40
C ASP A 151 19.83 0.82 -8.13
N ILE A 152 18.84 1.29 -7.39
CA ILE A 152 18.94 2.02 -6.11
C ILE A 152 18.12 1.30 -5.02
N PRO A 153 18.39 1.52 -3.73
CA PRO A 153 17.65 0.90 -2.64
C PRO A 153 16.15 1.21 -2.71
N VAL A 154 15.33 0.18 -2.46
CA VAL A 154 13.88 0.29 -2.37
C VAL A 154 13.40 -0.18 -1.00
N ASP A 155 12.69 0.68 -0.30
CA ASP A 155 11.95 0.31 0.91
C ASP A 155 10.48 0.08 0.53
N HIS A 156 10.02 -1.15 0.70
CA HIS A 156 8.67 -1.56 0.29
C HIS A 156 7.77 -1.72 1.51
N LEU A 157 6.94 -0.72 1.80
CA LEU A 157 5.96 -0.72 2.88
C LEU A 157 4.73 -1.56 2.55
N THR A 158 3.97 -1.95 3.57
CA THR A 158 2.67 -2.59 3.41
C THR A 158 1.60 -1.92 4.26
N ALA A 159 0.41 -1.72 3.69
CA ALA A 159 -0.76 -1.19 4.40
C ALA A 159 -1.52 -2.26 5.20
N VAL A 160 -1.13 -3.53 5.12
CA VAL A 160 -1.77 -4.65 5.84
C VAL A 160 -1.98 -4.36 7.31
N PRO A 161 -1.00 -3.82 8.10
CA PRO A 161 -1.23 -3.50 9.50
C PRO A 161 -2.33 -2.46 9.71
N VAL A 162 -2.39 -1.42 8.88
CA VAL A 162 -3.36 -0.32 8.97
C VAL A 162 -4.78 -0.84 8.69
N ILE A 163 -4.95 -1.59 7.60
CA ILE A 163 -6.23 -2.19 7.20
C ILE A 163 -6.67 -3.23 8.23
N THR A 164 -5.76 -4.08 8.68
CA THR A 164 -6.06 -5.12 9.70
C THR A 164 -6.56 -4.51 10.99
N GLU A 165 -5.91 -3.46 11.48
CA GLU A 165 -6.31 -2.79 12.74
C GLU A 165 -7.73 -2.21 12.63
N TYR A 166 -8.08 -1.69 11.46
CA TYR A 166 -9.44 -1.22 11.21
C TYR A 166 -10.46 -2.36 11.31
N PHE A 167 -10.24 -3.48 10.61
CA PHE A 167 -11.16 -4.62 10.63
C PHE A 167 -11.25 -5.29 12.00
N LYS A 168 -10.18 -5.31 12.80
CA LYS A 168 -10.23 -5.79 14.20
C LYS A 168 -11.20 -4.99 15.05
N ARG A 169 -11.27 -3.66 14.85
CA ARG A 169 -12.19 -2.80 15.60
C ARG A 169 -13.65 -3.06 15.29
N LEU A 170 -13.96 -3.59 14.11
CA LEU A 170 -15.33 -3.96 13.73
C LEU A 170 -15.85 -5.21 14.47
N LYS A 171 -14.97 -5.98 15.14
CA LYS A 171 -15.30 -7.19 15.90
C LYS A 171 -16.23 -8.15 15.13
N LEU A 172 -15.90 -8.43 13.88
CA LEU A 172 -16.71 -9.24 12.98
C LEU A 172 -16.73 -10.71 13.45
N ASN A 173 -17.93 -11.22 13.74
CA ASN A 173 -18.11 -12.62 14.14
C ASN A 173 -18.09 -13.54 12.93
N ARG A 174 -17.47 -14.74 13.07
CA ARG A 174 -17.41 -15.79 12.06
C ARG A 174 -16.89 -15.25 10.70
N ALA A 175 -15.89 -14.38 10.75
CA ALA A 175 -15.28 -13.86 9.52
C ALA A 175 -14.41 -14.92 8.85
N VAL A 176 -14.50 -15.00 7.52
CA VAL A 176 -13.63 -15.80 6.67
C VAL A 176 -12.94 -14.88 5.67
N ILE A 177 -11.63 -15.05 5.53
CA ILE A 177 -10.85 -14.31 4.55
C ILE A 177 -10.91 -15.06 3.23
N VAL A 178 -11.39 -14.43 2.17
CA VAL A 178 -11.50 -15.04 0.86
C VAL A 178 -10.47 -14.46 -0.08
N SER A 179 -9.63 -15.33 -0.63
CA SER A 179 -8.74 -14.97 -1.74
C SER A 179 -9.54 -14.97 -3.05
N PRO A 180 -9.55 -13.86 -3.82
CA PRO A 180 -10.31 -13.75 -5.06
C PRO A 180 -9.77 -14.64 -6.19
N ASP A 181 -8.55 -15.16 -6.04
CA ASP A 181 -7.90 -16.13 -6.92
C ASP A 181 -6.72 -16.82 -6.19
N VAL A 182 -6.13 -17.82 -6.83
CA VAL A 182 -4.99 -18.57 -6.26
C VAL A 182 -3.74 -17.69 -6.14
N GLY A 183 -3.56 -16.71 -7.05
CA GLY A 183 -2.40 -15.82 -7.04
C GLY A 183 -2.37 -14.89 -5.83
N ASN A 184 -3.52 -14.52 -5.29
CA ASN A 184 -3.65 -13.61 -4.14
C ASN A 184 -3.68 -14.33 -2.78
N LEU A 185 -3.44 -15.66 -2.75
CA LEU A 185 -3.46 -16.46 -1.52
C LEU A 185 -2.42 -15.97 -0.48
N LYS A 186 -1.25 -15.49 -0.91
CA LYS A 186 -0.23 -14.92 -0.03
C LYS A 186 -0.78 -13.73 0.75
N THR A 187 -1.49 -12.84 0.08
CA THR A 187 -2.16 -11.67 0.69
C THR A 187 -3.25 -12.11 1.67
N ALA A 188 -4.11 -13.05 1.28
CA ALA A 188 -5.14 -13.59 2.16
C ALA A 188 -4.55 -14.19 3.44
N ASN A 189 -3.44 -14.95 3.33
CA ASN A 189 -2.71 -15.50 4.49
C ASN A 189 -2.15 -14.41 5.41
N GLN A 190 -1.63 -13.31 4.86
CA GLN A 190 -1.14 -12.18 5.67
C GLN A 190 -2.25 -11.54 6.52
N TYR A 191 -3.45 -11.41 5.96
CA TYR A 191 -4.60 -10.89 6.71
C TYR A 191 -5.12 -11.92 7.71
N ALA A 192 -5.23 -13.19 7.34
CA ALA A 192 -5.73 -14.26 8.21
C ALA A 192 -4.83 -14.44 9.45
N SER A 193 -3.52 -14.41 9.29
CA SER A 193 -2.57 -14.52 10.41
C SER A 193 -2.70 -13.38 11.42
N ARG A 194 -3.20 -12.22 11.00
CA ARG A 194 -3.35 -11.02 11.84
C ARG A 194 -4.76 -10.86 12.41
N LEU A 195 -5.80 -11.17 11.62
CA LEU A 195 -7.20 -11.06 12.02
C LEU A 195 -7.68 -12.26 12.81
N GLY A 196 -7.06 -13.42 12.59
CA GLY A 196 -7.62 -14.71 12.92
C GLY A 196 -8.75 -15.07 11.94
N GLY A 197 -9.11 -16.33 11.86
CA GLY A 197 -10.21 -16.81 11.03
C GLY A 197 -9.74 -17.77 9.94
N ASP A 198 -10.73 -18.40 9.31
CA ASP A 198 -10.53 -19.36 8.24
C ASP A 198 -10.17 -18.64 6.93
N ILE A 199 -9.57 -19.38 6.01
CA ILE A 199 -9.33 -18.92 4.64
C ILE A 199 -10.18 -19.75 3.69
N ALA A 200 -10.76 -19.09 2.69
CA ALA A 200 -11.34 -19.72 1.53
C ALA A 200 -10.71 -19.13 0.25
N VAL A 201 -10.72 -19.89 -0.83
CA VAL A 201 -10.07 -19.52 -2.09
C VAL A 201 -11.06 -19.71 -3.23
N ILE A 202 -11.16 -18.71 -4.09
CA ILE A 202 -11.91 -18.83 -5.34
C ILE A 202 -10.99 -19.45 -6.39
N ASP A 203 -11.31 -20.66 -6.81
CA ASP A 203 -10.61 -21.37 -7.89
C ASP A 203 -11.37 -21.16 -9.21
N LYS A 204 -10.76 -20.36 -10.10
CA LYS A 204 -11.28 -20.06 -11.43
C LYS A 204 -10.56 -20.96 -12.44
N ARG A 205 -11.21 -22.03 -12.90
CA ARG A 205 -10.66 -22.86 -13.96
C ARG A 205 -11.17 -22.37 -15.32
N ARG A 206 -10.25 -22.02 -16.20
CA ARG A 206 -10.54 -21.82 -17.63
C ARG A 206 -10.49 -23.18 -18.32
N ARG A 207 -11.59 -23.62 -18.91
CA ARG A 207 -11.58 -24.67 -19.93
C ARG A 207 -11.50 -24.00 -21.29
N ASP A 208 -10.57 -24.47 -22.09
CA ASP A 208 -10.33 -24.12 -23.49
C ASP A 208 -11.12 -22.94 -24.08
N GLY A 209 -10.52 -21.78 -24.00
CA GLY A 209 -10.60 -20.73 -25.02
C GLY A 209 -11.75 -19.70 -24.95
N ALA A 210 -12.88 -19.88 -24.28
CA ALA A 210 -13.97 -18.90 -24.36
C ALA A 210 -14.82 -18.70 -23.09
N ASP A 211 -15.16 -19.74 -22.30
CA ASP A 211 -16.06 -19.59 -21.16
C ASP A 211 -15.44 -20.00 -19.81
N ILE A 212 -15.77 -19.24 -18.75
CA ILE A 212 -15.39 -19.56 -17.36
C ILE A 212 -16.41 -20.59 -16.84
N ASP A 213 -16.16 -21.88 -17.05
CA ASP A 213 -17.16 -22.91 -16.81
C ASP A 213 -17.15 -23.54 -15.41
N ALA A 214 -16.18 -23.29 -14.58
CA ALA A 214 -16.24 -23.79 -13.21
C ALA A 214 -15.53 -22.82 -12.25
N VAL A 215 -16.31 -22.14 -11.43
CA VAL A 215 -15.78 -21.35 -10.32
C VAL A 215 -16.17 -22.06 -9.03
N ASN A 216 -15.19 -22.67 -8.38
CA ASN A 216 -15.37 -23.36 -7.10
C ASN A 216 -14.81 -22.51 -5.96
N ILE A 217 -15.42 -22.61 -4.78
CA ILE A 217 -14.86 -22.07 -3.55
C ILE A 217 -14.28 -23.23 -2.74
N ILE A 218 -12.97 -23.18 -2.51
CA ILE A 218 -12.30 -24.11 -1.60
C ILE A 218 -12.40 -23.50 -0.20
N GLY A 219 -13.06 -24.21 0.72
CA GLY A 219 -13.44 -23.70 2.03
C GLY A 219 -14.94 -23.39 2.12
N SER A 220 -15.41 -22.93 3.28
CA SER A 220 -16.83 -22.65 3.52
C SER A 220 -17.08 -21.18 3.80
N VAL A 221 -18.03 -20.57 3.07
CA VAL A 221 -18.48 -19.18 3.24
C VAL A 221 -19.94 -19.09 3.70
N GLU A 222 -20.67 -20.22 3.74
CA GLU A 222 -22.08 -20.27 4.06
C GLU A 222 -22.37 -19.76 5.47
N GLY A 223 -23.30 -18.84 5.57
CA GLY A 223 -23.69 -18.21 6.83
C GLY A 223 -22.62 -17.29 7.45
N LYS A 224 -21.47 -17.08 6.81
CA LYS A 224 -20.34 -16.34 7.35
C LYS A 224 -20.28 -14.88 6.84
N THR A 225 -19.50 -14.07 7.55
CA THR A 225 -19.05 -12.77 7.08
C THR A 225 -17.77 -12.96 6.25
N VAL A 226 -17.77 -12.47 5.01
CA VAL A 226 -16.63 -12.58 4.09
C VAL A 226 -15.82 -11.28 4.09
N LEU A 227 -14.51 -11.42 4.17
CA LEU A 227 -13.53 -10.36 3.99
C LEU A 227 -12.71 -10.65 2.72
N LEU A 228 -12.81 -9.77 1.74
CA LEU A 228 -12.01 -9.79 0.51
C LEU A 228 -10.88 -8.79 0.63
N PHE A 229 -9.64 -9.21 0.35
CA PHE A 229 -8.49 -8.31 0.35
C PHE A 229 -7.77 -8.34 -0.99
N ASP A 230 -7.36 -7.16 -1.45
CA ASP A 230 -6.59 -6.99 -2.68
C ASP A 230 -5.51 -5.90 -2.49
N ASP A 231 -4.55 -5.80 -3.39
CA ASP A 231 -3.58 -4.71 -3.42
C ASP A 231 -4.23 -3.42 -3.94
N MET A 232 -5.09 -3.51 -4.95
CA MET A 232 -5.76 -2.35 -5.55
C MET A 232 -7.15 -2.68 -6.07
N ILE A 233 -8.01 -1.67 -6.08
CA ILE A 233 -9.30 -1.70 -6.78
C ILE A 233 -9.19 -0.80 -8.01
N THR A 234 -9.05 -1.40 -9.21
CA THR A 234 -8.99 -0.65 -10.47
C THR A 234 -10.40 -0.46 -11.03
N THR A 235 -10.89 -1.39 -11.85
CA THR A 235 -12.25 -1.36 -12.42
C THR A 235 -13.29 -2.05 -11.56
N ALA A 236 -12.89 -2.54 -10.39
CA ALA A 236 -13.67 -3.31 -9.43
C ALA A 236 -14.24 -4.66 -9.95
N GLY A 237 -13.83 -5.12 -11.13
CA GLY A 237 -14.33 -6.38 -11.68
C GLY A 237 -14.02 -7.58 -10.79
N THR A 238 -12.79 -7.72 -10.33
CA THR A 238 -12.33 -8.84 -9.48
C THR A 238 -13.08 -8.91 -8.16
N VAL A 239 -13.11 -7.80 -7.41
CA VAL A 239 -13.75 -7.78 -6.07
C VAL A 239 -15.27 -7.92 -6.16
N CYS A 240 -15.92 -7.33 -7.18
CA CYS A 240 -17.37 -7.44 -7.38
C CYS A 240 -17.78 -8.84 -7.82
N GLY A 241 -17.04 -9.45 -8.74
CA GLY A 241 -17.28 -10.84 -9.15
C GLY A 241 -17.05 -11.82 -8.01
N ALA A 242 -16.01 -11.62 -7.19
CA ALA A 242 -15.78 -12.42 -6.00
C ALA A 242 -16.92 -12.26 -4.99
N ALA A 243 -17.42 -11.05 -4.77
CA ALA A 243 -18.54 -10.79 -3.87
C ALA A 243 -19.84 -11.45 -4.32
N GLU A 244 -20.14 -11.41 -5.61
CA GLU A 244 -21.30 -12.08 -6.18
C GLU A 244 -21.21 -13.60 -5.96
N LEU A 245 -20.05 -14.17 -6.25
CA LEU A 245 -19.82 -15.59 -6.10
C LEU A 245 -20.00 -16.06 -4.65
N VAL A 246 -19.36 -15.40 -3.68
CA VAL A 246 -19.48 -15.81 -2.27
C VAL A 246 -20.91 -15.66 -1.76
N ARG A 247 -21.68 -14.68 -2.27
CA ARG A 247 -23.12 -14.56 -1.93
C ARG A 247 -23.95 -15.69 -2.50
N ARG A 248 -23.69 -16.12 -3.73
CA ARG A 248 -24.33 -17.32 -4.31
C ARG A 248 -24.06 -18.58 -3.49
N HIS A 249 -22.92 -18.62 -2.77
CA HIS A 249 -22.56 -19.70 -1.83
C HIS A 249 -22.97 -19.43 -0.38
N GLY A 250 -23.93 -18.52 -0.15
CA GLY A 250 -24.56 -18.33 1.16
C GLY A 250 -23.82 -17.37 2.11
N ALA A 251 -22.84 -16.61 1.64
CA ALA A 251 -22.22 -15.55 2.47
C ALA A 251 -23.25 -14.49 2.90
N LYS A 252 -23.30 -14.15 4.19
CA LYS A 252 -24.27 -13.18 4.74
C LYS A 252 -23.85 -11.74 4.51
N LYS A 253 -22.57 -11.44 4.71
CA LYS A 253 -22.00 -10.10 4.64
C LYS A 253 -20.70 -10.14 3.90
N VAL A 254 -20.43 -9.11 3.09
CA VAL A 254 -19.18 -9.01 2.34
C VAL A 254 -18.56 -7.64 2.56
N TYR A 255 -17.32 -7.66 3.04
CA TYR A 255 -16.47 -6.49 3.23
C TYR A 255 -15.27 -6.57 2.29
N VAL A 256 -14.74 -5.41 1.91
CA VAL A 256 -13.57 -5.33 1.05
C VAL A 256 -12.52 -4.44 1.70
N GLY A 257 -11.26 -4.86 1.64
CA GLY A 257 -10.09 -4.06 1.98
C GLY A 257 -9.10 -4.02 0.84
N ALA A 258 -8.64 -2.84 0.43
CA ALA A 258 -7.58 -2.71 -0.55
C ALA A 258 -6.66 -1.54 -0.20
N THR A 259 -5.39 -1.64 -0.62
CA THR A 259 -4.45 -0.54 -0.39
C THR A 259 -4.75 0.62 -1.34
N HIS A 260 -4.84 0.39 -2.64
CA HIS A 260 -4.89 1.44 -3.64
C HIS A 260 -6.27 1.61 -4.27
N PRO A 261 -6.97 2.74 -4.00
CA PRO A 261 -8.26 3.08 -4.63
C PRO A 261 -8.05 3.72 -6.00
N VAL A 262 -7.69 2.94 -7.02
CA VAL A 262 -7.51 3.48 -8.38
C VAL A 262 -8.85 3.92 -8.99
N PHE A 263 -9.92 3.17 -8.74
CA PHE A 263 -11.31 3.44 -9.11
C PHE A 263 -11.51 3.95 -10.54
N ALA A 264 -10.90 3.25 -11.49
CA ALA A 264 -10.94 3.62 -12.89
C ALA A 264 -12.23 3.14 -13.60
N GLY A 265 -12.69 3.92 -14.56
CA GLY A 265 -13.81 3.56 -15.44
C GLY A 265 -15.08 3.22 -14.66
N PRO A 266 -15.68 2.02 -14.85
CA PRO A 266 -16.96 1.66 -14.24
C PRO A 266 -16.89 1.27 -12.75
N ALA A 267 -15.76 1.45 -12.07
CA ALA A 267 -15.54 0.97 -10.71
C ALA A 267 -16.63 1.39 -9.74
N CYS A 268 -16.94 2.68 -9.65
CA CYS A 268 -17.94 3.21 -8.70
C CYS A 268 -19.36 2.65 -8.97
N CYS A 269 -19.73 2.48 -10.23
CA CYS A 269 -21.01 1.87 -10.61
C CYS A 269 -21.07 0.41 -10.14
N ARG A 270 -20.03 -0.38 -10.45
CA ARG A 270 -19.93 -1.80 -10.04
C ARG A 270 -19.95 -1.95 -8.51
N ILE A 271 -19.22 -1.12 -7.80
CA ILE A 271 -19.15 -1.12 -6.34
C ILE A 271 -20.55 -0.87 -5.73
N ARG A 272 -21.28 0.12 -6.25
CA ARG A 272 -22.66 0.41 -5.79
C ARG A 272 -23.60 -0.78 -6.01
N GLN A 273 -23.51 -1.41 -7.17
CA GLN A 273 -24.33 -2.59 -7.51
C GLN A 273 -23.96 -3.82 -6.63
N ALA A 274 -22.69 -3.97 -6.30
CA ALA A 274 -22.20 -5.09 -5.52
C ALA A 274 -22.62 -5.08 -4.04
N ARG A 275 -23.19 -3.97 -3.52
CA ARG A 275 -23.77 -3.86 -2.16
C ARG A 275 -22.86 -4.39 -1.06
N PHE A 276 -21.61 -3.97 -1.04
CA PHE A 276 -20.71 -4.30 0.07
C PHE A 276 -21.22 -3.67 1.38
N GLU A 277 -21.02 -4.36 2.51
CA GLU A 277 -21.26 -3.77 3.83
C GLU A 277 -20.33 -2.57 4.05
N GLN A 278 -19.08 -2.74 3.70
CA GLN A 278 -18.08 -1.68 3.74
C GLN A 278 -16.91 -1.95 2.81
N ILE A 279 -16.36 -0.88 2.27
CA ILE A 279 -15.13 -0.88 1.48
C ILE A 279 -14.11 -0.03 2.24
N CYS A 280 -12.97 -0.64 2.52
CA CYS A 280 -11.88 0.00 3.24
C CYS A 280 -10.69 0.15 2.28
N VAL A 281 -10.23 1.38 2.06
CA VAL A 281 -9.06 1.68 1.24
C VAL A 281 -8.12 2.63 1.97
N THR A 282 -6.97 2.92 1.40
CA THR A 282 -6.05 3.88 1.99
C THR A 282 -5.97 5.18 1.17
N ASN A 283 -5.34 6.21 1.74
CA ASN A 283 -5.10 7.47 1.06
C ASN A 283 -3.76 7.49 0.26
N THR A 284 -3.33 6.34 -0.24
CA THR A 284 -2.19 6.24 -1.18
C THR A 284 -2.47 6.91 -2.52
N ILE A 285 -3.73 6.99 -2.89
CA ILE A 285 -4.26 7.75 -4.02
C ILE A 285 -5.29 8.72 -3.44
N PRO A 286 -5.34 9.98 -3.89
CA PRO A 286 -6.36 10.91 -3.45
C PRO A 286 -7.78 10.38 -3.75
N VAL A 287 -8.63 10.41 -2.75
CA VAL A 287 -10.06 10.12 -2.89
C VAL A 287 -10.80 11.42 -2.63
N ASP A 288 -11.44 11.97 -3.66
CA ASP A 288 -12.14 13.22 -3.53
C ASP A 288 -13.46 13.12 -2.77
N GLY A 289 -14.00 14.26 -2.37
CA GLY A 289 -15.24 14.32 -1.60
C GLY A 289 -16.47 13.91 -2.41
N GLU A 290 -16.47 14.02 -3.74
CA GLU A 290 -17.55 13.58 -4.60
C GLU A 290 -17.62 12.06 -4.67
N LEU A 291 -16.47 11.44 -4.84
CA LEU A 291 -16.35 9.98 -4.80
C LEU A 291 -16.78 9.41 -3.44
N CYS A 292 -16.35 10.05 -2.32
CA CYS A 292 -16.80 9.65 -0.99
C CYS A 292 -18.33 9.77 -0.82
N ARG A 293 -18.94 10.82 -1.35
CA ARG A 293 -20.42 10.97 -1.34
C ARG A 293 -21.12 9.92 -2.19
N SER A 294 -20.54 9.54 -3.31
CA SER A 294 -21.12 8.54 -4.21
C SER A 294 -21.06 7.10 -3.65
N LEU A 295 -20.19 6.85 -2.69
CA LEU A 295 -19.96 5.55 -2.03
C LEU A 295 -20.02 5.72 -0.49
N PRO A 296 -21.21 5.80 0.10
CA PRO A 296 -21.36 6.11 1.53
C PRO A 296 -20.76 5.05 2.46
N ASN A 297 -20.56 3.85 1.97
CA ASN A 297 -19.91 2.74 2.67
C ASN A 297 -18.37 2.67 2.45
N LEU A 298 -17.80 3.66 1.77
CA LEU A 298 -16.35 3.78 1.58
C LEU A 298 -15.69 4.37 2.83
N LYS A 299 -14.65 3.68 3.31
CA LYS A 299 -13.79 4.16 4.39
C LYS A 299 -12.36 4.33 3.89
N VAL A 300 -11.85 5.54 3.97
CA VAL A 300 -10.46 5.85 3.62
C VAL A 300 -9.62 5.90 4.90
N LEU A 301 -8.57 5.09 4.96
CA LEU A 301 -7.62 5.03 6.07
C LEU A 301 -6.35 5.82 5.71
N SER A 302 -5.81 6.52 6.70
CA SER A 302 -4.54 7.22 6.51
C SER A 302 -3.36 6.27 6.68
N VAL A 303 -2.41 6.33 5.75
CA VAL A 303 -1.09 5.69 5.83
C VAL A 303 0.03 6.69 6.15
N ALA A 304 -0.34 7.93 6.47
CA ALA A 304 0.61 9.02 6.71
C ALA A 304 1.58 8.70 7.84
N ASP A 305 1.10 8.15 8.97
CA ASP A 305 1.93 7.82 10.11
C ASP A 305 3.01 6.78 9.74
N LEU A 306 2.63 5.78 8.93
CA LEU A 306 3.56 4.75 8.48
C LEU A 306 4.64 5.31 7.54
N PHE A 307 4.26 6.19 6.60
CA PHE A 307 5.22 6.89 5.76
C PHE A 307 6.11 7.83 6.56
N ALA A 308 5.56 8.57 7.52
CA ALA A 308 6.31 9.47 8.37
C ALA A 308 7.40 8.74 9.17
N GLU A 309 7.04 7.59 9.78
CA GLU A 309 7.99 6.73 10.48
C GLU A 309 9.09 6.19 9.56
N ALA A 310 8.71 5.75 8.35
CA ALA A 310 9.69 5.26 7.37
C ALA A 310 10.63 6.37 6.92
N ILE A 311 10.13 7.56 6.59
CA ILE A 311 10.92 8.73 6.20
C ILE A 311 11.90 9.09 7.32
N LEU A 312 11.45 9.14 8.56
CA LEU A 312 12.30 9.47 9.69
C LEU A 312 13.43 8.46 9.89
N ARG A 313 13.11 7.15 9.80
CA ARG A 313 14.12 6.09 9.91
C ARG A 313 15.14 6.16 8.78
N ILE A 314 14.70 6.39 7.55
CA ILE A 314 15.58 6.57 6.39
C ILE A 314 16.49 7.80 6.62
N HIS A 315 15.92 8.92 7.08
CA HIS A 315 16.67 10.14 7.37
C HIS A 315 17.77 9.91 8.41
N ARG A 316 17.48 9.11 9.43
CA ARG A 316 18.42 8.75 10.51
C ARG A 316 19.34 7.59 10.19
N ASN A 317 19.24 7.00 9.00
CA ASN A 317 19.92 5.77 8.60
C ASN A 317 19.58 4.58 9.52
N GLU A 318 18.36 4.53 10.05
CA GLU A 318 17.83 3.44 10.86
C GLU A 318 17.09 2.41 9.98
N SER A 319 16.96 1.17 10.47
CA SER A 319 16.25 0.11 9.75
C SER A 319 14.76 0.39 9.66
N VAL A 320 14.20 0.29 8.45
CA VAL A 320 12.76 0.35 8.16
C VAL A 320 12.07 -0.98 8.47
N SER A 321 12.82 -2.10 8.55
CA SER A 321 12.27 -3.45 8.75
C SER A 321 11.41 -3.60 10.00
N ALA A 322 11.68 -2.85 11.05
CA ALA A 322 10.87 -2.86 12.27
C ALA A 322 9.41 -2.39 12.06
N LEU A 323 9.12 -1.71 10.94
CA LEU A 323 7.76 -1.29 10.59
C LEU A 323 6.92 -2.44 10.01
N PHE A 324 7.56 -3.53 9.56
CA PHE A 324 6.90 -4.72 9.01
C PHE A 324 6.60 -5.76 10.09
N ASP A 325 7.43 -5.84 11.14
CA ASP A 325 7.37 -6.82 12.23
C ASP A 325 6.44 -6.40 13.37
N VAL A 326 5.21 -5.98 13.06
CA VAL A 326 4.19 -5.89 14.10
C VAL A 326 3.76 -7.33 14.43
N LYS A 327 4.55 -8.02 15.30
CA LYS A 327 4.12 -9.28 15.88
C LYS A 327 2.77 -9.08 16.56
N PRO A 328 1.79 -9.97 16.34
CA PRO A 328 0.59 -9.97 17.15
C PRO A 328 1.03 -10.06 18.61
N ALA A 329 0.45 -9.22 19.48
CA ALA A 329 0.73 -9.27 20.91
C ALA A 329 0.65 -10.73 21.36
N SER A 330 1.76 -11.29 21.80
CA SER A 330 1.82 -12.64 22.33
C SER A 330 0.79 -12.72 23.45
N ARG A 331 -0.13 -13.67 23.39
CA ARG A 331 -1.01 -14.01 24.51
C ARG A 331 -0.10 -14.37 25.67
N ALA A 332 0.15 -13.43 26.56
CA ALA A 332 0.69 -13.71 27.88
C ALA A 332 -0.38 -14.51 28.61
N GLY A 333 -0.12 -15.77 28.83
CA GLY A 333 -0.97 -16.60 29.66
C GLY A 333 -0.94 -18.06 29.26
N GLY A 334 -0.11 -18.87 29.90
CA GLY A 334 -0.35 -20.29 29.85
C GLY A 334 0.78 -21.20 30.30
N ARG A 335 0.93 -21.37 31.63
CA ARG A 335 1.45 -22.54 32.32
C ARG A 335 2.97 -22.76 32.37
N GLN A 336 3.50 -22.36 33.51
CA GLN A 336 4.66 -23.04 34.13
C GLN A 336 4.36 -24.55 34.15
N GLN A 337 5.17 -25.33 33.47
CA GLN A 337 5.27 -26.76 33.72
C GLN A 337 6.57 -27.06 34.48
N GLY A 338 6.31 -27.77 35.54
CA GLY A 338 7.11 -28.23 36.61
C GLY A 338 8.55 -28.64 36.38
N ASN A 339 9.29 -28.25 37.35
CA ASN A 339 10.64 -28.65 37.72
C ASN A 339 10.74 -30.17 37.92
N VAL A 340 11.32 -30.90 36.97
CA VAL A 340 11.70 -32.31 37.18
C VAL A 340 13.15 -32.36 37.64
N LYS A 341 13.30 -32.58 38.92
CA LYS A 341 14.59 -32.83 39.58
C LYS A 341 15.30 -34.05 38.99
N ASN A 342 16.43 -33.85 38.39
CA ASN A 342 17.37 -34.88 37.97
C ASN A 342 18.03 -35.52 39.19
N ARG A 343 17.60 -36.73 39.60
CA ARG A 343 18.28 -37.60 40.53
C ARG A 343 19.35 -38.40 39.76
N ARG A 344 20.59 -37.97 39.88
CA ARG A 344 21.75 -38.81 39.53
C ARG A 344 21.84 -39.96 40.54
N ARG A 345 21.66 -41.21 40.10
CA ARG A 345 22.15 -42.41 40.79
C ARG A 345 23.52 -42.75 40.24
N ARG A 346 24.53 -42.71 41.13
CA ARG A 346 25.80 -43.42 41.00
C ARG A 346 25.52 -44.91 41.17
N ILE A 347 26.06 -45.75 40.29
CA ILE A 347 26.37 -47.14 40.55
C ILE A 347 27.74 -47.41 39.94
N ARG A 348 28.50 -48.13 40.73
CA ARG A 348 29.88 -48.60 40.66
C ARG A 348 30.31 -49.09 39.28
#